data_887c7560771d5312ac0c5c1a4a2130a1
#
_entry.id   887c7560771d5312ac0c5c1a4a2130a1
#
_cell.length_a   1.000
_cell.length_b   1.000
_cell.length_c   1.000
_cell.angle_alpha   90.00
_cell.angle_beta   90.00
_cell.angle_gamma   90.00
#
_symmetry.space_group_name_H-M   'P 1'
#
loop_
_entity.id
_entity.type
_entity.pdbx_description
1 polymer ?
#
loop_
_entity_poly.entity_id
_entity_poly.type
_entity_poly.pdbx_seq_one_letter_code
_entity_poly.pdbx_strand_id
1 'polypeptide(L)'
;MQPLDTALGLGMAAREAIRAGLDRAVPGRATIPLRIHEVTEQWLSAALGLRPDAITSVRVLDAHSGTAARARIAVKSDSGEIPEHLFVKLPPRNYLQHVLMNVFRLGTREILAYRALGADPPIRVPRCYVAQSDRIRSRSVLVLEDLSGTAQFRTVVEKVTRAEAQAVIDAMADLHIAFWGSDRFTNDLRPLTARTTADIRLGDLIRRRFLHDITGHTKDLIPEAMKRRCRIFYQRSADIDAFWAAQPQTLIHGDPHLGNLFFTDSGPGFLDWQIATAGVGIRDVAYFANASVEPDLLRSIERELVERYSARLTAAGIAVDLERLWTLYRAAITELFLAAVCTAEAGERMQPFEVSRVGVERAVAGTAAHDSFAVLAALVDGKRV
;
A
#
# COMPACT_ATOMS: atom_id res chain seq x y z
N MET A 1 -1.72 20.22 21.19
CA MET A 1 -2.33 20.24 19.84
C MET A 1 -2.75 21.67 19.56
N GLN A 2 -2.22 22.27 18.49
CA GLN A 2 -2.70 23.62 18.16
C GLN A 2 -4.09 23.51 17.54
N PRO A 3 -5.06 24.35 17.91
CA PRO A 3 -6.43 24.34 17.35
C PRO A 3 -6.47 24.37 15.83
N LEU A 4 -5.46 24.98 15.22
CA LEU A 4 -5.29 25.10 13.77
C LEU A 4 -5.08 23.74 13.06
N ASP A 5 -4.42 22.77 13.69
CA ASP A 5 -4.13 21.46 13.10
C ASP A 5 -5.39 20.60 12.99
N THR A 6 -6.22 20.65 14.03
CA THR A 6 -7.53 20.00 14.03
C THR A 6 -8.46 20.61 12.99
N ALA A 7 -8.47 21.95 12.87
CA ALA A 7 -9.29 22.67 11.91
C ALA A 7 -8.92 22.33 10.46
N LEU A 8 -7.63 22.19 10.14
CA LEU A 8 -7.17 21.82 8.80
C LEU A 8 -7.56 20.38 8.43
N GLY A 9 -7.38 19.41 9.34
CA GLY A 9 -7.79 18.02 9.12
C GLY A 9 -9.31 17.89 8.93
N LEU A 10 -10.09 18.56 9.75
CA LEU A 10 -11.55 18.62 9.64
C LEU A 10 -11.99 19.30 8.32
N GLY A 11 -11.30 20.36 7.90
CA GLY A 11 -11.55 21.05 6.64
C GLY A 11 -11.32 20.15 5.41
N MET A 12 -10.28 19.30 5.43
CA MET A 12 -10.04 18.32 4.37
C MET A 12 -11.15 17.27 4.32
N ALA A 13 -11.50 16.69 5.46
CA ALA A 13 -12.57 15.70 5.55
C ALA A 13 -13.92 16.28 5.10
N ALA A 14 -14.24 17.51 5.53
CA ALA A 14 -15.46 18.21 5.13
C ALA A 14 -15.49 18.46 3.61
N ARG A 15 -14.39 18.91 3.03
CA ARG A 15 -14.29 19.13 1.58
C ARG A 15 -14.53 17.85 0.78
N GLU A 16 -13.89 16.74 1.17
CA GLU A 16 -14.08 15.45 0.50
C GLU A 16 -15.50 14.87 0.74
N ALA A 17 -16.07 15.11 1.92
CA ALA A 17 -17.47 14.77 2.18
C ALA A 17 -18.42 15.55 1.26
N ILE A 18 -18.24 16.86 1.12
CA ILE A 18 -19.06 17.67 0.21
C ILE A 18 -18.92 17.17 -1.24
N ARG A 19 -17.69 16.92 -1.72
CA ARG A 19 -17.45 16.39 -3.07
C ARG A 19 -18.15 15.06 -3.31
N ALA A 20 -17.95 14.09 -2.41
CA ALA A 20 -18.57 12.77 -2.52
C ALA A 20 -20.09 12.84 -2.38
N GLY A 21 -20.63 13.79 -1.60
CA GLY A 21 -22.06 14.04 -1.46
C GLY A 21 -22.66 14.65 -2.72
N LEU A 22 -22.05 15.68 -3.28
CA LEU A 22 -22.49 16.34 -4.52
C LEU A 22 -22.46 15.36 -5.71
N ASP A 23 -21.42 14.54 -5.82
CA ASP A 23 -21.32 13.54 -6.88
C ASP A 23 -22.43 12.49 -6.81
N ARG A 24 -22.86 12.11 -5.60
CA ARG A 24 -24.01 11.20 -5.41
C ARG A 24 -25.35 11.86 -5.66
N ALA A 25 -25.46 13.16 -5.37
CA ALA A 25 -26.72 13.91 -5.52
C ALA A 25 -26.99 14.36 -6.96
N VAL A 26 -25.93 14.50 -7.78
CA VAL A 26 -26.03 14.95 -9.18
C VAL A 26 -25.44 13.86 -10.10
N PRO A 27 -26.15 12.75 -10.30
CA PRO A 27 -25.69 11.66 -11.17
C PRO A 27 -25.89 12.07 -12.62
N GLY A 28 -24.95 12.70 -13.21
CA GLY A 28 -25.04 13.05 -14.63
C GLY A 28 -23.72 13.56 -15.17
N ARG A 29 -23.25 12.98 -16.28
CA ARG A 29 -22.00 13.29 -16.98
C ARG A 29 -20.70 12.77 -16.32
N ALA A 30 -20.75 11.86 -15.35
CA ALA A 30 -19.53 11.21 -14.89
C ALA A 30 -19.10 10.15 -15.90
N THR A 31 -17.87 10.28 -16.41
CA THR A 31 -17.27 9.31 -17.34
C THR A 31 -16.67 8.11 -16.61
N ILE A 32 -16.53 8.18 -15.28
CA ILE A 32 -15.94 7.12 -14.43
C ILE A 32 -17.03 6.53 -13.54
N PRO A 33 -17.23 5.21 -13.56
CA PRO A 33 -18.22 4.54 -12.72
C PRO A 33 -17.91 4.67 -11.22
N LEU A 34 -18.94 4.87 -10.42
CA LEU A 34 -18.88 4.83 -8.96
C LEU A 34 -19.36 3.49 -8.41
N ARG A 35 -20.20 2.80 -9.17
CA ARG A 35 -20.84 1.53 -8.80
C ARG A 35 -20.63 0.49 -9.89
N ILE A 36 -20.65 -0.78 -9.48
CA ILE A 36 -20.40 -1.88 -10.44
C ILE A 36 -21.45 -1.96 -11.55
N HIS A 37 -22.71 -1.59 -11.30
CA HIS A 37 -23.75 -1.59 -12.32
C HIS A 37 -23.58 -0.45 -13.35
N GLU A 38 -22.70 0.53 -13.10
CA GLU A 38 -22.33 1.57 -14.05
C GLU A 38 -21.20 1.11 -15.00
N VAL A 39 -20.58 -0.06 -14.73
CA VAL A 39 -19.63 -0.73 -15.63
C VAL A 39 -20.43 -1.47 -16.69
N THR A 40 -20.94 -0.72 -17.65
CA THR A 40 -21.75 -1.23 -18.76
C THR A 40 -20.88 -1.65 -19.94
N GLU A 41 -21.47 -2.35 -20.90
CA GLU A 41 -20.82 -2.72 -22.17
C GLU A 41 -20.26 -1.49 -22.88
N GLN A 42 -21.06 -0.43 -22.97
CA GLN A 42 -20.69 0.82 -23.63
C GLN A 42 -19.55 1.52 -22.90
N TRP A 43 -19.64 1.59 -21.55
CA TRP A 43 -18.58 2.20 -20.76
C TRP A 43 -17.27 1.43 -20.92
N LEU A 44 -17.33 0.10 -20.82
CA LEU A 44 -16.15 -0.75 -20.87
C LEU A 44 -15.49 -0.72 -22.27
N SER A 45 -16.29 -0.75 -23.35
CA SER A 45 -15.81 -0.59 -24.72
C SER A 45 -15.06 0.76 -24.89
N ALA A 46 -15.68 1.86 -24.43
CA ALA A 46 -15.06 3.19 -24.50
C ALA A 46 -13.79 3.29 -23.64
N ALA A 47 -13.81 2.74 -22.43
CA ALA A 47 -12.68 2.78 -21.51
C ALA A 47 -11.46 1.97 -22.01
N LEU A 48 -11.72 0.91 -22.77
CA LEU A 48 -10.71 0.07 -23.42
C LEU A 48 -10.27 0.60 -24.81
N GLY A 49 -10.87 1.69 -25.28
CA GLY A 49 -10.58 2.24 -26.61
C GLY A 49 -11.08 1.37 -27.78
N LEU A 50 -12.08 0.54 -27.52
CA LEU A 50 -12.69 -0.33 -28.51
C LEU A 50 -13.84 0.38 -29.26
N ARG A 51 -14.28 -0.19 -30.39
CA ARG A 51 -15.52 0.24 -31.04
C ARG A 51 -16.73 0.08 -30.10
N PRO A 52 -17.78 0.89 -30.20
CA PRO A 52 -18.89 0.94 -29.23
C PRO A 52 -19.55 -0.42 -28.92
N ASP A 53 -19.66 -1.30 -29.92
CA ASP A 53 -20.34 -2.60 -29.79
C ASP A 53 -19.38 -3.78 -29.65
N ALA A 54 -18.10 -3.51 -29.37
CA ALA A 54 -17.09 -4.58 -29.26
C ALA A 54 -17.32 -5.49 -28.03
N ILE A 55 -17.90 -4.93 -26.97
CA ILE A 55 -18.34 -5.70 -25.80
C ILE A 55 -19.83 -5.88 -25.85
N THR A 56 -20.28 -7.13 -25.94
CA THR A 56 -21.68 -7.50 -26.12
C THR A 56 -22.38 -7.91 -24.82
N SER A 57 -21.61 -8.21 -23.76
CA SER A 57 -22.17 -8.55 -22.46
C SER A 57 -21.18 -8.30 -21.33
N VAL A 58 -21.65 -7.70 -20.24
CA VAL A 58 -20.94 -7.57 -18.95
C VAL A 58 -21.83 -8.18 -17.86
N ARG A 59 -21.35 -9.19 -17.19
CA ARG A 59 -22.06 -9.87 -16.10
C ARG A 59 -21.21 -9.92 -14.84
N VAL A 60 -21.74 -9.42 -13.73
CA VAL A 60 -21.09 -9.51 -12.42
C VAL A 60 -21.15 -10.96 -11.93
N LEU A 61 -19.97 -11.53 -11.62
CA LEU A 61 -19.84 -12.87 -11.06
C LEU A 61 -19.93 -12.86 -9.53
N ASP A 62 -19.17 -11.96 -8.93
CA ASP A 62 -19.21 -11.70 -7.49
C ASP A 62 -18.85 -10.24 -7.21
N ALA A 63 -19.22 -9.75 -6.01
CA ALA A 63 -18.90 -8.39 -5.60
C ALA A 63 -18.78 -8.28 -4.08
N HIS A 64 -17.70 -7.69 -3.61
CA HIS A 64 -17.41 -7.42 -2.20
C HIS A 64 -17.12 -5.94 -1.98
N SER A 65 -17.34 -5.45 -0.76
CA SER A 65 -17.02 -4.07 -0.40
C SER A 65 -16.32 -4.06 0.97
N GLY A 66 -15.10 -3.58 0.96
CA GLY A 66 -14.27 -3.30 2.13
C GLY A 66 -13.67 -1.90 2.00
N THR A 67 -12.35 -1.76 2.13
CA THR A 67 -11.61 -0.52 1.85
C THR A 67 -11.77 -0.05 0.40
N ALA A 68 -12.08 -0.96 -0.53
CA ALA A 68 -12.55 -0.69 -1.88
C ALA A 68 -13.73 -1.61 -2.22
N ALA A 69 -14.58 -1.22 -3.15
CA ALA A 69 -15.52 -2.14 -3.78
C ALA A 69 -14.78 -2.91 -4.87
N ARG A 70 -14.90 -4.23 -4.85
CA ARG A 70 -14.22 -5.18 -5.74
C ARG A 70 -15.28 -6.06 -6.38
N ALA A 71 -15.14 -6.33 -7.67
CA ALA A 71 -16.04 -7.23 -8.38
C ALA A 71 -15.28 -8.01 -9.44
N ARG A 72 -15.66 -9.27 -9.64
CA ARG A 72 -15.29 -10.04 -10.81
C ARG A 72 -16.41 -9.96 -11.82
N ILE A 73 -16.05 -9.73 -13.06
CA ILE A 73 -17.03 -9.66 -14.16
C ILE A 73 -16.65 -10.65 -15.27
N ALA A 74 -17.68 -11.27 -15.86
CA ALA A 74 -17.55 -11.98 -17.11
C ALA A 74 -17.88 -11.03 -18.26
N VAL A 75 -17.05 -11.04 -19.27
CA VAL A 75 -17.15 -10.17 -20.45
C VAL A 75 -17.27 -11.05 -21.71
N LYS A 76 -18.20 -10.72 -22.59
CA LYS A 76 -18.22 -11.27 -23.96
C LYS A 76 -17.80 -10.14 -24.90
N SER A 77 -16.78 -10.41 -25.70
CA SER A 77 -16.27 -9.44 -26.67
C SER A 77 -16.04 -10.12 -28.02
N ASP A 78 -16.30 -9.38 -29.09
CA ASP A 78 -15.93 -9.79 -30.45
C ASP A 78 -14.44 -9.56 -30.74
N SER A 79 -13.74 -8.87 -29.83
CA SER A 79 -12.29 -8.68 -29.88
C SER A 79 -11.63 -9.84 -29.13
N GLY A 80 -10.77 -10.61 -29.79
CA GLY A 80 -9.98 -11.66 -29.16
C GLY A 80 -8.89 -11.18 -28.20
N GLU A 81 -8.77 -9.86 -28.02
CA GLU A 81 -7.75 -9.23 -27.16
C GLU A 81 -8.19 -9.05 -25.70
N ILE A 82 -9.49 -9.17 -25.43
CA ILE A 82 -10.06 -8.95 -24.10
C ILE A 82 -10.35 -10.31 -23.45
N PRO A 83 -9.82 -10.59 -22.24
CA PRO A 83 -10.11 -11.84 -21.55
C PRO A 83 -11.58 -11.92 -21.12
N GLU A 84 -12.08 -13.15 -21.02
CA GLU A 84 -13.46 -13.45 -20.61
C GLU A 84 -13.77 -13.00 -19.18
N HIS A 85 -12.75 -12.90 -18.32
CA HIS A 85 -12.89 -12.48 -16.94
C HIS A 85 -11.98 -11.31 -16.61
N LEU A 86 -12.55 -10.31 -15.93
CA LEU A 86 -11.85 -9.12 -15.47
C LEU A 86 -12.16 -8.84 -14.00
N PHE A 87 -11.21 -8.22 -13.32
CA PHE A 87 -11.37 -7.75 -11.94
C PHE A 87 -11.54 -6.23 -11.95
N VAL A 88 -12.60 -5.74 -11.31
CA VAL A 88 -12.91 -4.32 -11.24
C VAL A 88 -12.77 -3.83 -9.80
N LYS A 89 -12.04 -2.74 -9.61
CA LYS A 89 -11.88 -2.07 -8.31
C LYS A 89 -12.45 -0.65 -8.40
N LEU A 90 -13.34 -0.31 -7.47
CA LEU A 90 -14.11 0.93 -7.40
C LEU A 90 -14.01 1.54 -5.99
N PRO A 91 -14.41 2.81 -5.79
CA PRO A 91 -14.52 3.38 -4.45
C PRO A 91 -15.46 2.54 -3.55
N PRO A 92 -15.22 2.52 -2.22
CA PRO A 92 -16.05 1.75 -1.31
C PRO A 92 -17.51 2.24 -1.33
N ARG A 93 -18.44 1.30 -1.08
CA ARG A 93 -19.88 1.62 -1.04
C ARG A 93 -20.26 2.50 0.15
N ASN A 94 -19.59 2.29 1.28
CA ASN A 94 -19.80 3.09 2.48
C ASN A 94 -19.29 4.52 2.28
N TYR A 95 -20.15 5.50 2.58
CA TYR A 95 -19.86 6.92 2.36
C TYR A 95 -18.65 7.42 3.18
N LEU A 96 -18.61 7.07 4.48
CA LEU A 96 -17.53 7.50 5.35
C LEU A 96 -16.19 6.88 4.95
N GLN A 97 -16.19 5.60 4.57
CA GLN A 97 -15.00 4.95 4.02
C GLN A 97 -14.56 5.62 2.71
N HIS A 98 -15.50 5.96 1.82
CA HIS A 98 -15.19 6.66 0.57
C HIS A 98 -14.53 8.02 0.85
N VAL A 99 -15.07 8.81 1.77
CA VAL A 99 -14.47 10.08 2.19
C VAL A 99 -13.05 9.85 2.74
N LEU A 100 -12.86 8.88 3.63
CA LEU A 100 -11.56 8.56 4.21
C LEU A 100 -10.54 8.15 3.15
N MET A 101 -10.92 7.26 2.24
CA MET A 101 -10.07 6.80 1.13
C MET A 101 -9.62 7.96 0.23
N ASN A 102 -10.52 8.94 -0.02
CA ASN A 102 -10.19 10.11 -0.82
C ASN A 102 -9.30 11.12 -0.08
N VAL A 103 -9.50 11.29 1.22
CA VAL A 103 -8.62 12.13 2.07
C VAL A 103 -7.17 11.63 1.97
N PHE A 104 -6.95 10.32 2.00
CA PHE A 104 -5.63 9.70 1.82
C PHE A 104 -5.24 9.46 0.36
N ARG A 105 -6.13 9.78 -0.60
CA ARG A 105 -5.92 9.61 -2.04
C ARG A 105 -5.60 8.18 -2.47
N LEU A 106 -6.07 7.18 -1.72
CA LEU A 106 -5.65 5.79 -1.90
C LEU A 106 -5.96 5.26 -3.31
N GLY A 107 -7.17 5.47 -3.83
CA GLY A 107 -7.51 5.08 -5.21
C GLY A 107 -6.69 5.82 -6.28
N THR A 108 -6.39 7.10 -6.07
CA THR A 108 -5.54 7.88 -6.99
C THR A 108 -4.08 7.38 -6.95
N ARG A 109 -3.54 7.05 -5.77
CA ARG A 109 -2.19 6.49 -5.64
C ARG A 109 -2.06 5.17 -6.37
N GLU A 110 -3.02 4.27 -6.19
CA GLU A 110 -3.04 2.99 -6.87
C GLU A 110 -3.07 3.13 -8.40
N ILE A 111 -3.91 4.03 -8.93
CA ILE A 111 -3.93 4.35 -10.36
C ILE A 111 -2.59 4.88 -10.85
N LEU A 112 -1.97 5.78 -10.10
CA LEU A 112 -0.65 6.32 -10.46
C LEU A 112 0.43 5.23 -10.42
N ALA A 113 0.38 4.31 -9.45
CA ALA A 113 1.29 3.18 -9.39
C ALA A 113 1.15 2.27 -10.62
N TYR A 114 -0.07 1.87 -10.99
CA TYR A 114 -0.28 1.07 -12.21
C TYR A 114 0.17 1.80 -13.48
N ARG A 115 -0.04 3.11 -13.58
CA ARG A 115 0.48 3.91 -14.70
C ARG A 115 2.01 4.00 -14.68
N ALA A 116 2.62 4.07 -13.50
CA ALA A 116 4.06 4.09 -13.34
C ALA A 116 4.71 2.77 -13.79
N LEU A 117 4.09 1.66 -13.42
CA LEU A 117 4.51 0.30 -13.79
C LEU A 117 4.36 0.05 -15.30
N GLY A 118 3.38 0.67 -15.96
CA GLY A 118 3.24 0.61 -17.42
C GLY A 118 2.74 -0.73 -17.94
N ALA A 119 2.97 -0.96 -19.23
CA ALA A 119 2.55 -2.19 -19.91
C ALA A 119 3.51 -3.37 -19.71
N ASP A 120 4.78 -3.07 -19.43
CA ASP A 120 5.86 -4.04 -19.18
C ASP A 120 6.49 -3.74 -17.80
N PRO A 121 5.82 -4.14 -16.73
CA PRO A 121 6.28 -3.84 -15.37
C PRO A 121 7.51 -4.69 -15.00
N PRO A 122 8.44 -4.15 -14.18
CA PRO A 122 9.65 -4.86 -13.78
C PRO A 122 9.38 -6.08 -12.89
N ILE A 123 8.16 -6.21 -12.39
CA ILE A 123 7.70 -7.31 -11.52
C ILE A 123 6.31 -7.77 -11.95
N ARG A 124 5.91 -8.97 -11.54
CA ARG A 124 4.57 -9.46 -11.83
C ARG A 124 3.52 -8.67 -11.02
N VAL A 125 2.60 -8.05 -11.74
CA VAL A 125 1.39 -7.40 -11.23
C VAL A 125 0.20 -7.82 -12.08
N PRO A 126 -1.05 -7.72 -11.62
CA PRO A 126 -2.20 -7.90 -12.49
C PRO A 126 -2.12 -6.94 -13.68
N ARG A 127 -2.29 -7.46 -14.90
CA ARG A 127 -2.35 -6.60 -16.09
C ARG A 127 -3.44 -5.55 -15.90
N CYS A 128 -3.09 -4.28 -16.09
CA CYS A 128 -4.02 -3.17 -15.96
C CYS A 128 -4.59 -2.80 -17.34
N TYR A 129 -5.90 -2.97 -17.51
CA TYR A 129 -6.61 -2.63 -18.75
C TYR A 129 -7.15 -1.20 -18.71
N VAL A 130 -7.65 -0.76 -17.54
CA VAL A 130 -8.16 0.60 -17.32
C VAL A 130 -7.70 1.13 -15.98
N ALA A 131 -7.14 2.34 -15.97
CA ALA A 131 -6.75 3.06 -14.77
C ALA A 131 -7.19 4.52 -14.88
N GLN A 132 -8.36 4.87 -14.34
CA GLN A 132 -8.95 6.20 -14.45
C GLN A 132 -9.33 6.79 -13.10
N SER A 133 -9.12 8.09 -12.92
CA SER A 133 -9.54 8.84 -11.73
C SER A 133 -10.08 10.22 -12.10
N ASP A 134 -11.13 10.64 -11.40
CA ASP A 134 -11.65 12.00 -11.40
C ASP A 134 -11.56 12.58 -9.98
N ARG A 135 -10.59 13.46 -9.79
CA ARG A 135 -10.34 14.09 -8.48
C ARG A 135 -11.43 15.08 -8.08
N ILE A 136 -12.14 15.67 -9.06
CA ILE A 136 -13.21 16.63 -8.79
C ILE A 136 -14.41 15.90 -8.22
N ARG A 137 -14.73 14.73 -8.79
CA ARG A 137 -15.86 13.89 -8.38
C ARG A 137 -15.49 12.80 -7.36
N SER A 138 -14.21 12.72 -6.97
CA SER A 138 -13.72 11.71 -6.05
C SER A 138 -14.00 10.27 -6.53
N ARG A 139 -13.88 10.02 -7.85
CA ARG A 139 -14.09 8.72 -8.48
C ARG A 139 -12.78 8.09 -8.93
N SER A 140 -12.70 6.79 -8.85
CA SER A 140 -11.59 6.01 -9.38
C SER A 140 -12.07 4.65 -9.84
N VAL A 141 -11.46 4.13 -10.90
CA VAL A 141 -11.72 2.77 -11.39
C VAL A 141 -10.44 2.15 -11.89
N LEU A 142 -10.25 0.90 -11.51
CA LEU A 142 -9.27 0.00 -12.12
C LEU A 142 -10.02 -1.18 -12.73
N VAL A 143 -9.63 -1.55 -13.95
CA VAL A 143 -10.00 -2.83 -14.56
C VAL A 143 -8.72 -3.61 -14.76
N LEU A 144 -8.62 -4.73 -14.08
CA LEU A 144 -7.42 -5.54 -13.97
C LEU A 144 -7.67 -6.96 -14.49
N GLU A 145 -6.60 -7.68 -14.72
CA GLU A 145 -6.60 -9.12 -14.93
C GLU A 145 -7.27 -9.83 -13.74
N ASP A 146 -8.15 -10.78 -14.03
CA ASP A 146 -8.70 -11.70 -13.02
C ASP A 146 -7.73 -12.85 -12.78
N LEU A 147 -7.09 -12.87 -11.65
CA LEU A 147 -6.11 -13.87 -11.26
C LEU A 147 -6.70 -15.07 -10.51
N SER A 148 -8.02 -15.13 -10.31
CA SER A 148 -8.66 -16.15 -9.46
C SER A 148 -8.47 -17.59 -9.93
N GLY A 149 -8.20 -17.80 -11.21
CA GLY A 149 -7.95 -19.13 -11.80
C GLY A 149 -6.48 -19.48 -11.99
N THR A 150 -5.56 -18.53 -11.79
CA THR A 150 -4.14 -18.67 -12.18
C THR A 150 -3.16 -18.36 -11.08
N ALA A 151 -3.62 -17.83 -9.94
CA ALA A 151 -2.76 -17.44 -8.84
C ALA A 151 -3.25 -17.97 -7.49
N GLN A 152 -2.32 -18.22 -6.60
CA GLN A 152 -2.57 -18.53 -5.20
C GLN A 152 -2.50 -17.25 -4.37
N PHE A 153 -3.57 -16.97 -3.63
CA PHE A 153 -3.65 -15.87 -2.67
C PHE A 153 -3.50 -16.42 -1.26
N ARG A 154 -2.81 -15.69 -0.42
CA ARG A 154 -2.58 -16.07 0.98
C ARG A 154 -2.88 -14.90 1.90
N THR A 155 -3.10 -15.22 3.16
CA THR A 155 -3.23 -14.25 4.24
C THR A 155 -1.98 -14.25 5.11
N VAL A 156 -1.80 -13.23 5.94
CA VAL A 156 -0.64 -13.14 6.84
C VAL A 156 -0.56 -14.27 7.87
N VAL A 157 -1.64 -15.02 8.09
CA VAL A 157 -1.63 -16.18 9.00
C VAL A 157 -1.01 -17.44 8.37
N GLU A 158 -0.83 -17.45 7.06
CA GLU A 158 -0.24 -18.57 6.33
C GLU A 158 1.28 -18.49 6.30
N LYS A 159 1.90 -19.62 5.98
CA LYS A 159 3.36 -19.75 6.01
C LYS A 159 3.99 -19.39 4.68
N VAL A 160 5.18 -18.81 4.78
CA VAL A 160 6.08 -18.52 3.66
C VAL A 160 7.32 -19.38 3.83
N THR A 161 7.74 -20.06 2.79
CA THR A 161 9.00 -20.83 2.75
C THR A 161 10.19 -19.88 2.55
N ARG A 162 11.41 -20.37 2.87
CA ARG A 162 12.65 -19.61 2.57
C ARG A 162 12.74 -19.24 1.08
N ALA A 163 12.46 -20.16 0.18
CA ALA A 163 12.56 -19.93 -1.25
C ALA A 163 11.55 -18.86 -1.71
N GLU A 164 10.31 -18.90 -1.21
CA GLU A 164 9.31 -17.87 -1.52
C GLU A 164 9.72 -16.51 -0.95
N ALA A 165 10.25 -16.47 0.27
CA ALA A 165 10.74 -15.22 0.85
C ALA A 165 11.87 -14.62 0.00
N GLN A 166 12.84 -15.43 -0.41
CA GLN A 166 13.92 -15.01 -1.31
C GLN A 166 13.39 -14.49 -2.66
N ALA A 167 12.42 -15.18 -3.27
CA ALA A 167 11.82 -14.76 -4.53
C ALA A 167 11.07 -13.42 -4.40
N VAL A 168 10.38 -13.18 -3.28
CA VAL A 168 9.73 -11.88 -3.00
C VAL A 168 10.77 -10.76 -2.86
N ILE A 169 11.90 -11.02 -2.17
CA ILE A 169 12.98 -10.03 -2.06
C ILE A 169 13.61 -9.72 -3.42
N ASP A 170 13.79 -10.73 -4.28
CA ASP A 170 14.28 -10.52 -5.66
C ASP A 170 13.34 -9.61 -6.45
N ALA A 171 12.05 -9.90 -6.42
CA ALA A 171 11.06 -9.08 -7.11
C ALA A 171 11.00 -7.64 -6.56
N MET A 172 11.10 -7.47 -5.23
CA MET A 172 11.23 -6.12 -4.64
C MET A 172 12.48 -5.40 -5.12
N ALA A 173 13.61 -6.10 -5.20
CA ALA A 173 14.84 -5.50 -5.72
C ALA A 173 14.67 -5.06 -7.18
N ASP A 174 14.04 -5.87 -8.03
CA ASP A 174 13.79 -5.52 -9.43
C ASP A 174 12.89 -4.28 -9.56
N LEU A 175 11.83 -4.19 -8.77
CA LEU A 175 11.00 -2.99 -8.67
C LEU A 175 11.84 -1.77 -8.26
N HIS A 176 12.60 -1.90 -7.19
CA HIS A 176 13.36 -0.79 -6.64
C HIS A 176 14.48 -0.32 -7.57
N ILE A 177 15.14 -1.24 -8.27
CA ILE A 177 16.17 -0.94 -9.29
C ILE A 177 15.55 -0.12 -10.43
N ALA A 178 14.39 -0.52 -10.93
CA ALA A 178 13.73 0.14 -12.05
C ALA A 178 13.37 1.61 -11.78
N PHE A 179 13.15 1.97 -10.51
CA PHE A 179 12.77 3.32 -10.11
C PHE A 179 13.83 4.03 -9.24
N TRP A 180 15.04 3.46 -9.09
CA TRP A 180 16.05 4.00 -8.21
C TRP A 180 16.52 5.38 -8.63
N GLY A 181 16.33 6.37 -7.74
CA GLY A 181 16.73 7.76 -8.01
C GLY A 181 16.07 8.39 -9.24
N SER A 182 14.93 7.86 -9.66
CA SER A 182 14.25 8.29 -10.88
C SER A 182 13.81 9.74 -10.82
N ASP A 183 14.06 10.50 -11.87
CA ASP A 183 13.58 11.88 -12.08
C ASP A 183 12.05 11.94 -12.25
N ARG A 184 11.40 10.82 -12.54
CA ARG A 184 9.94 10.73 -12.58
C ARG A 184 9.27 11.19 -11.29
N PHE A 185 9.94 11.08 -10.13
CA PHE A 185 9.42 11.57 -8.85
C PHE A 185 9.33 13.09 -8.74
N THR A 186 10.03 13.82 -9.58
CA THR A 186 9.89 15.27 -9.74
C THR A 186 8.96 15.65 -10.89
N ASN A 187 8.61 14.71 -11.76
CA ASN A 187 7.80 14.86 -12.96
C ASN A 187 6.42 14.18 -12.82
N ASP A 188 6.15 13.14 -13.60
CA ASP A 188 4.85 12.48 -13.69
C ASP A 188 4.44 11.73 -12.42
N LEU A 189 5.40 11.22 -11.64
CA LEU A 189 5.17 10.54 -10.35
C LEU A 189 5.23 11.48 -9.14
N ARG A 190 5.41 12.79 -9.34
CA ARG A 190 5.36 13.77 -8.25
C ARG A 190 4.13 13.65 -7.35
N PRO A 191 2.92 13.31 -7.85
CA PRO A 191 1.75 13.13 -6.97
C PRO A 191 1.88 11.96 -5.98
N LEU A 192 2.77 10.99 -6.21
CA LEU A 192 3.08 9.93 -5.25
C LEU A 192 3.98 10.42 -4.10
N THR A 193 4.78 11.46 -4.34
CA THR A 193 5.74 12.00 -3.36
C THR A 193 5.18 13.21 -2.62
N ALA A 194 4.37 14.02 -3.29
CA ALA A 194 3.92 15.30 -2.76
C ALA A 194 2.96 15.11 -1.59
N ARG A 195 3.40 15.56 -0.40
CA ARG A 195 2.58 15.67 0.80
C ARG A 195 2.34 17.16 1.08
N THR A 196 1.09 17.54 1.22
CA THR A 196 0.75 18.90 1.66
C THR A 196 0.94 19.01 3.17
N THR A 197 1.07 20.24 3.68
CA THR A 197 1.07 20.49 5.13
C THR A 197 -0.16 19.87 5.79
N ALA A 198 -1.31 19.88 5.13
CA ALA A 198 -2.53 19.28 5.64
C ALA A 198 -2.44 17.74 5.69
N ASP A 199 -1.83 17.08 4.70
CA ASP A 199 -1.59 15.63 4.71
C ASP A 199 -0.70 15.23 5.90
N ILE A 200 0.36 15.99 6.16
CA ILE A 200 1.29 15.75 7.27
C ILE A 200 0.56 15.87 8.61
N ARG A 201 -0.16 16.96 8.81
CA ARG A 201 -0.89 17.23 10.08
C ARG A 201 -2.01 16.23 10.34
N LEU A 202 -2.73 15.81 9.27
CA LEU A 202 -3.73 14.76 9.41
C LEU A 202 -3.08 13.43 9.81
N GLY A 203 -1.96 13.09 9.19
CA GLY A 203 -1.17 11.91 9.56
C GLY A 203 -0.76 11.93 11.03
N ASP A 204 -0.28 13.08 11.53
CA ASP A 204 0.11 13.23 12.94
C ASP A 204 -1.08 13.13 13.89
N LEU A 205 -2.23 13.66 13.51
CA LEU A 205 -3.47 13.54 14.29
C LEU A 205 -3.88 12.07 14.45
N ILE A 206 -3.80 11.31 13.34
CA ILE A 206 -4.15 9.88 13.32
C ILE A 206 -3.14 9.06 14.13
N ARG A 207 -1.83 9.28 13.92
CA ARG A 207 -0.78 8.64 14.72
C ARG A 207 -0.98 8.91 16.21
N ARG A 208 -1.23 10.17 16.58
CA ARG A 208 -1.55 10.54 17.97
C ARG A 208 -2.79 9.83 18.48
N ARG A 209 -3.89 9.82 17.71
CA ARG A 209 -5.14 9.18 18.09
C ARG A 209 -4.97 7.68 18.40
N PHE A 210 -4.18 6.98 17.61
CA PHE A 210 -4.02 5.54 17.74
C PHE A 210 -2.83 5.11 18.62
N LEU A 211 -1.79 5.93 18.74
CA LEU A 211 -0.58 5.56 19.48
C LEU A 211 -0.47 6.22 20.87
N HIS A 212 -1.28 7.21 21.19
CA HIS A 212 -1.21 7.85 22.51
C HIS A 212 -1.76 6.94 23.61
N ASP A 213 -2.96 6.43 23.37
CA ASP A 213 -3.65 5.51 24.28
C ASP A 213 -4.10 4.29 23.46
N ILE A 214 -3.27 3.27 23.45
CA ILE A 214 -3.57 1.98 22.78
C ILE A 214 -4.55 1.23 23.69
N THR A 215 -5.80 1.15 23.29
CA THR A 215 -6.91 0.61 24.09
C THR A 215 -7.65 -0.53 23.43
N GLY A 216 -7.35 -0.80 22.14
CA GLY A 216 -7.99 -1.85 21.36
C GLY A 216 -7.70 -3.26 21.86
N HIS A 217 -8.22 -4.23 21.17
CA HIS A 217 -8.13 -5.65 21.52
C HIS A 217 -6.71 -6.23 21.52
N THR A 218 -5.75 -5.51 20.93
CA THR A 218 -4.33 -5.92 20.89
C THR A 218 -3.46 -5.23 21.94
N LYS A 219 -4.05 -4.41 22.82
CA LYS A 219 -3.32 -3.61 23.83
C LYS A 219 -2.39 -4.44 24.72
N ASP A 220 -2.83 -5.65 25.08
CA ASP A 220 -2.10 -6.55 25.98
C ASP A 220 -0.95 -7.29 25.29
N LEU A 221 -0.89 -7.26 23.95
CA LEU A 221 0.22 -7.79 23.15
C LEU A 221 1.39 -6.82 23.08
N ILE A 222 1.19 -5.56 23.40
CA ILE A 222 2.19 -4.50 23.24
C ILE A 222 2.78 -4.13 24.59
N PRO A 223 4.10 -4.39 24.82
CA PRO A 223 4.78 -4.04 26.05
C PRO A 223 4.68 -2.52 26.36
N GLU A 224 4.54 -2.16 27.62
CA GLU A 224 4.43 -0.75 28.06
C GLU A 224 5.62 0.12 27.62
N ALA A 225 6.81 -0.47 27.55
CA ALA A 225 7.98 0.22 27.00
C ALA A 225 7.80 0.61 25.53
N MET A 226 7.19 -0.26 24.72
CA MET A 226 6.90 0.04 23.30
C MET A 226 5.77 1.06 23.16
N LYS A 227 4.71 0.98 23.96
CA LYS A 227 3.66 2.01 24.01
C LYS A 227 4.20 3.40 24.29
N ARG A 228 5.23 3.49 25.12
CA ARG A 228 5.92 4.78 25.35
C ARG A 228 6.80 5.19 24.17
N ARG A 229 7.59 4.27 23.63
CA ARG A 229 8.55 4.54 22.53
C ARG A 229 7.86 4.89 21.21
N CYS A 230 6.72 4.26 20.89
CA CYS A 230 6.01 4.54 19.64
C CYS A 230 5.48 6.00 19.54
N ARG A 231 5.47 6.74 20.64
CA ARG A 231 5.13 8.17 20.64
C ARG A 231 6.08 9.01 19.78
N ILE A 232 7.28 8.51 19.46
CA ILE A 232 8.22 9.16 18.53
C ILE A 232 7.56 9.49 17.19
N PHE A 233 6.63 8.67 16.71
CA PHE A 233 5.96 8.86 15.43
C PHE A 233 5.09 10.13 15.33
N TYR A 234 4.66 10.71 16.45
CA TYR A 234 3.94 11.97 16.45
C TYR A 234 4.65 13.08 17.22
N GLN A 235 5.65 12.74 18.02
CA GLN A 235 6.48 13.73 18.71
C GLN A 235 7.60 14.27 17.82
N ARG A 236 8.12 13.41 16.91
CA ARG A 236 9.25 13.71 16.02
C ARG A 236 8.93 13.35 14.56
N SER A 237 7.69 13.46 14.15
CA SER A 237 7.24 13.06 12.81
C SER A 237 8.00 13.80 11.70
N ALA A 238 8.23 15.10 11.86
CA ALA A 238 8.96 15.92 10.89
C ALA A 238 10.43 15.48 10.75
N ASP A 239 11.08 15.12 11.85
CA ASP A 239 12.48 14.65 11.86
C ASP A 239 12.58 13.28 11.19
N ILE A 240 11.63 12.37 11.48
CA ILE A 240 11.54 11.05 10.85
C ILE A 240 11.29 11.19 9.35
N ASP A 241 10.34 12.02 8.95
CA ASP A 241 10.03 12.27 7.54
C ASP A 241 11.26 12.86 6.82
N ALA A 242 11.97 13.82 7.42
CA ALA A 242 13.19 14.41 6.88
C ALA A 242 14.33 13.38 6.77
N PHE A 243 14.51 12.54 7.79
CA PHE A 243 15.51 11.47 7.78
C PHE A 243 15.29 10.51 6.60
N TRP A 244 14.05 10.01 6.42
CA TRP A 244 13.74 9.09 5.32
C TRP A 244 13.81 9.77 3.95
N ALA A 245 13.40 11.02 3.84
CA ALA A 245 13.48 11.79 2.59
C ALA A 245 14.93 12.06 2.13
N ALA A 246 15.88 12.11 3.06
CA ALA A 246 17.29 12.28 2.76
C ALA A 246 18.01 11.00 2.27
N GLN A 247 17.37 9.83 2.38
CA GLN A 247 17.92 8.57 1.85
C GLN A 247 17.60 8.42 0.36
N PRO A 248 18.33 7.55 -0.39
CA PRO A 248 18.00 7.25 -1.78
C PRO A 248 16.55 6.76 -1.93
N GLN A 249 15.84 7.33 -2.90
CA GLN A 249 14.42 7.07 -3.12
C GLN A 249 14.21 6.14 -4.31
N THR A 250 13.19 5.29 -4.19
CA THR A 250 12.65 4.46 -5.28
C THR A 250 11.13 4.38 -5.17
N LEU A 251 10.45 3.70 -6.09
CA LEU A 251 9.04 3.36 -5.92
C LEU A 251 8.93 2.19 -4.94
N ILE A 252 8.30 2.41 -3.79
CA ILE A 252 7.97 1.36 -2.83
C ILE A 252 6.48 1.03 -2.88
N HIS A 253 6.16 -0.23 -2.59
CA HIS A 253 4.79 -0.69 -2.44
C HIS A 253 4.15 -0.06 -1.18
N GLY A 254 4.89 -0.01 -0.08
CA GLY A 254 4.51 0.60 1.18
C GLY A 254 3.69 -0.29 2.12
N ASP A 255 3.10 -1.38 1.61
CA ASP A 255 2.30 -2.33 2.39
C ASP A 255 2.45 -3.79 1.87
N PRO A 256 3.66 -4.31 1.65
CA PRO A 256 3.89 -5.57 0.95
C PRO A 256 3.76 -6.79 1.88
N HIS A 257 2.69 -6.87 2.68
CA HIS A 257 2.42 -8.08 3.46
C HIS A 257 1.84 -9.21 2.57
N LEU A 258 1.86 -10.44 3.07
CA LEU A 258 1.48 -11.64 2.31
C LEU A 258 0.07 -11.56 1.70
N GLY A 259 -0.86 -10.86 2.35
CA GLY A 259 -2.21 -10.64 1.82
C GLY A 259 -2.28 -9.68 0.61
N ASN A 260 -1.19 -8.96 0.32
CA ASN A 260 -1.04 -8.10 -0.85
C ASN A 260 -0.11 -8.72 -1.91
N LEU A 261 0.19 -10.01 -1.77
CA LEU A 261 0.97 -10.80 -2.71
C LEU A 261 0.10 -11.92 -3.31
N PHE A 262 0.51 -12.41 -4.46
CA PHE A 262 0.00 -13.64 -5.04
C PHE A 262 1.18 -14.43 -5.62
N PHE A 263 0.97 -15.73 -5.79
CA PHE A 263 2.00 -16.63 -6.31
C PHE A 263 1.47 -17.36 -7.53
N THR A 264 2.31 -17.42 -8.56
CA THR A 264 2.09 -18.19 -9.77
C THR A 264 3.28 -19.13 -10.00
N ASP A 265 3.22 -19.98 -11.01
CA ASP A 265 4.36 -20.84 -11.40
C ASP A 265 5.60 -20.01 -11.80
N SER A 266 5.40 -18.76 -12.22
CA SER A 266 6.49 -17.83 -12.57
C SER A 266 7.05 -17.05 -11.38
N GLY A 267 6.50 -17.21 -10.18
CA GLY A 267 6.94 -16.54 -8.96
C GLY A 267 5.91 -15.60 -8.33
N PRO A 268 6.36 -14.76 -7.38
CA PRO A 268 5.49 -13.83 -6.67
C PRO A 268 5.08 -12.66 -7.52
N GLY A 269 3.86 -12.17 -7.28
CA GLY A 269 3.35 -10.92 -7.81
C GLY A 269 2.73 -10.04 -6.72
N PHE A 270 2.51 -8.77 -7.04
CA PHE A 270 2.07 -7.74 -6.10
C PHE A 270 0.74 -7.13 -6.52
N LEU A 271 -0.11 -6.87 -5.56
CA LEU A 271 -1.40 -6.20 -5.74
C LEU A 271 -1.66 -5.21 -4.60
N ASP A 272 -2.70 -4.37 -4.77
CA ASP A 272 -3.11 -3.35 -3.79
C ASP A 272 -2.07 -2.23 -3.56
N TRP A 273 -1.78 -1.46 -4.60
CA TRP A 273 -0.81 -0.35 -4.64
C TRP A 273 -1.32 0.95 -4.00
N GLN A 274 -2.31 0.90 -3.12
CA GLN A 274 -2.95 2.09 -2.52
C GLN A 274 -2.00 2.93 -1.67
N ILE A 275 -0.96 2.32 -1.10
CA ILE A 275 0.02 2.99 -0.23
C ILE A 275 1.32 3.31 -1.00
N ALA A 276 1.41 2.92 -2.28
CA ALA A 276 2.60 3.16 -3.09
C ALA A 276 3.05 4.63 -3.04
N THR A 277 4.36 4.82 -2.92
CA THR A 277 4.98 6.15 -2.80
C THR A 277 6.45 6.08 -3.20
N ALA A 278 7.09 7.24 -3.40
CA ALA A 278 8.54 7.27 -3.33
C ALA A 278 8.98 7.02 -1.89
N GLY A 279 9.99 6.20 -1.73
CA GLY A 279 10.51 5.83 -0.41
C GLY A 279 11.82 5.06 -0.51
N VAL A 280 12.34 4.66 0.64
CA VAL A 280 13.58 3.91 0.74
C VAL A 280 13.27 2.42 0.58
N GLY A 281 13.81 1.75 -0.43
CA GLY A 281 13.43 0.39 -0.80
C GLY A 281 13.53 -0.65 0.33
N ILE A 282 14.51 -0.52 1.22
CA ILE A 282 14.68 -1.41 2.38
C ILE A 282 13.47 -1.42 3.33
N ARG A 283 12.59 -0.40 3.27
CA ARG A 283 11.35 -0.35 4.07
C ARG A 283 10.38 -1.44 3.65
N ASP A 284 10.24 -1.70 2.33
CA ASP A 284 9.41 -2.80 1.84
C ASP A 284 9.98 -4.16 2.23
N VAL A 285 11.30 -4.32 2.17
CA VAL A 285 12.00 -5.55 2.60
C VAL A 285 11.73 -5.82 4.09
N ALA A 286 11.92 -4.80 4.93
CA ALA A 286 11.68 -4.92 6.37
C ALA A 286 10.20 -5.20 6.69
N TYR A 287 9.30 -4.53 5.97
CA TYR A 287 7.86 -4.72 6.14
C TYR A 287 7.45 -6.15 5.79
N PHE A 288 7.80 -6.62 4.58
CA PHE A 288 7.47 -7.98 4.14
C PHE A 288 8.06 -9.04 5.09
N ALA A 289 9.34 -8.95 5.39
CA ALA A 289 10.04 -9.94 6.20
C ALA A 289 9.36 -10.09 7.58
N ASN A 290 9.09 -8.97 8.25
CA ASN A 290 8.51 -9.00 9.59
C ASN A 290 6.99 -9.17 9.62
N ALA A 291 6.26 -8.84 8.55
CA ALA A 291 4.81 -9.06 8.47
C ALA A 291 4.44 -10.47 8.01
N SER A 292 5.27 -11.10 7.17
CA SER A 292 4.87 -12.26 6.38
C SER A 292 5.64 -13.54 6.70
N VAL A 293 6.92 -13.43 7.08
CA VAL A 293 7.73 -14.59 7.42
C VAL A 293 7.52 -14.95 8.89
N GLU A 294 7.36 -16.25 9.19
CA GLU A 294 7.24 -16.69 10.58
C GLU A 294 8.49 -16.32 11.40
N PRO A 295 8.35 -15.93 12.67
CA PRO A 295 9.46 -15.42 13.47
C PRO A 295 10.66 -16.37 13.59
N ASP A 296 10.42 -17.70 13.67
CA ASP A 296 11.50 -18.69 13.78
C ASP A 296 12.30 -18.80 12.48
N LEU A 297 11.60 -18.87 11.36
CA LEU A 297 12.24 -18.84 10.05
C LEU A 297 12.95 -17.50 9.83
N LEU A 298 12.29 -16.38 10.12
CA LEU A 298 12.86 -15.05 9.94
C LEU A 298 14.19 -14.90 10.67
N ARG A 299 14.27 -15.28 11.95
CA ARG A 299 15.54 -15.23 12.71
C ARG A 299 16.69 -15.98 12.04
N SER A 300 16.38 -17.02 11.27
CA SER A 300 17.41 -17.82 10.58
C SER A 300 17.82 -17.26 9.21
N ILE A 301 17.02 -16.38 8.59
CA ILE A 301 17.24 -15.92 7.21
C ILE A 301 17.24 -14.40 7.02
N GLU A 302 16.85 -13.59 7.99
CA GLU A 302 16.63 -12.16 7.78
C GLU A 302 17.89 -11.42 7.32
N ARG A 303 19.06 -11.75 7.88
CA ARG A 303 20.32 -11.18 7.43
C ARG A 303 20.61 -11.57 5.97
N GLU A 304 20.40 -12.83 5.61
CA GLU A 304 20.52 -13.33 4.25
C GLU A 304 19.59 -12.61 3.28
N LEU A 305 18.34 -12.31 3.69
CA LEU A 305 17.39 -11.55 2.85
C LEU A 305 17.90 -10.14 2.56
N VAL A 306 18.48 -9.46 3.54
CA VAL A 306 19.07 -8.13 3.36
C VAL A 306 20.34 -8.19 2.50
N GLU A 307 21.19 -9.19 2.68
CA GLU A 307 22.38 -9.44 1.86
C GLU A 307 21.98 -9.72 0.40
N ARG A 308 20.96 -10.53 0.18
CA ARG A 308 20.41 -10.83 -1.15
C ARG A 308 19.89 -9.56 -1.84
N TYR A 309 19.13 -8.74 -1.13
CA TYR A 309 18.66 -7.45 -1.63
C TYR A 309 19.83 -6.53 -1.99
N SER A 310 20.82 -6.41 -1.11
CA SER A 310 22.04 -5.63 -1.35
C SER A 310 22.81 -6.11 -2.58
N ALA A 311 22.98 -7.43 -2.72
CA ALA A 311 23.68 -8.02 -3.86
C ALA A 311 22.97 -7.72 -5.20
N ARG A 312 21.64 -7.75 -5.23
CA ARG A 312 20.83 -7.38 -6.40
C ARG A 312 21.04 -5.92 -6.80
N LEU A 313 20.97 -5.00 -5.83
CA LEU A 313 21.24 -3.57 -6.07
C LEU A 313 22.66 -3.36 -6.62
N THR A 314 23.65 -3.99 -6.00
CA THR A 314 25.05 -3.89 -6.43
C THR A 314 25.25 -4.45 -7.84
N ALA A 315 24.64 -5.56 -8.18
CA ALA A 315 24.69 -6.15 -9.53
C ALA A 315 24.09 -5.23 -10.59
N ALA A 316 23.13 -4.39 -10.22
CA ALA A 316 22.54 -3.37 -11.07
C ALA A 316 23.34 -2.04 -11.09
N GLY A 317 24.54 -2.00 -10.48
CA GLY A 317 25.38 -0.81 -10.44
C GLY A 317 25.03 0.22 -9.37
N ILE A 318 24.10 -0.12 -8.45
CA ILE A 318 23.71 0.76 -7.36
C ILE A 318 24.63 0.50 -6.16
N ALA A 319 25.46 1.49 -5.81
CA ALA A 319 26.37 1.38 -4.67
C ALA A 319 25.57 1.45 -3.35
N VAL A 320 25.65 0.39 -2.56
CA VAL A 320 25.03 0.33 -1.23
C VAL A 320 26.04 -0.21 -0.20
N ASP A 321 26.02 0.36 0.99
CA ASP A 321 26.74 -0.16 2.15
C ASP A 321 25.83 -1.15 2.89
N LEU A 322 26.27 -2.40 3.02
CA LEU A 322 25.46 -3.47 3.61
C LEU A 322 25.15 -3.21 5.09
N GLU A 323 26.11 -2.70 5.88
CA GLU A 323 25.88 -2.43 7.30
C GLU A 323 24.96 -1.22 7.50
N ARG A 324 25.09 -0.22 6.64
CA ARG A 324 24.12 0.89 6.60
C ARG A 324 22.72 0.39 6.23
N LEU A 325 22.62 -0.48 5.22
CA LEU A 325 21.36 -1.06 4.78
C LEU A 325 20.71 -1.90 5.89
N TRP A 326 21.51 -2.69 6.61
CA TRP A 326 21.05 -3.43 7.78
C TRP A 326 20.55 -2.53 8.90
N THR A 327 21.24 -1.44 9.16
CA THR A 327 20.80 -0.44 10.15
C THR A 327 19.48 0.21 9.75
N LEU A 328 19.31 0.55 8.47
CA LEU A 328 18.04 1.07 7.92
C LEU A 328 16.91 0.02 7.98
N TYR A 329 17.22 -1.25 7.71
CA TYR A 329 16.28 -2.36 7.87
C TYR A 329 15.73 -2.42 9.30
N ARG A 330 16.62 -2.43 10.29
CA ARG A 330 16.25 -2.45 11.72
C ARG A 330 15.35 -1.27 12.11
N ALA A 331 15.67 -0.08 11.63
CA ALA A 331 14.84 1.11 11.86
C ALA A 331 13.46 0.99 11.17
N ALA A 332 13.41 0.46 9.95
CA ALA A 332 12.21 0.37 9.14
C ALA A 332 11.14 -0.59 9.72
N ILE A 333 11.52 -1.56 10.56
CA ILE A 333 10.56 -2.44 11.25
C ILE A 333 9.56 -1.62 12.09
N THR A 334 9.94 -0.44 12.56
CA THR A 334 9.02 0.45 13.29
C THR A 334 7.83 0.91 12.44
N GLU A 335 7.94 0.92 11.12
CA GLU A 335 6.86 1.27 10.20
C GLU A 335 5.77 0.18 10.17
N LEU A 336 6.20 -1.09 10.19
CA LEU A 336 5.28 -2.22 10.36
C LEU A 336 4.54 -2.12 11.71
N PHE A 337 5.27 -1.79 12.79
CA PHE A 337 4.65 -1.60 14.11
C PHE A 337 3.57 -0.50 14.06
N LEU A 338 3.90 0.63 13.44
CA LEU A 338 2.95 1.73 13.25
C LEU A 338 1.70 1.27 12.48
N ALA A 339 1.89 0.59 11.35
CA ALA A 339 0.81 0.12 10.50
C ALA A 339 -0.07 -0.91 11.25
N ALA A 340 0.54 -1.92 11.89
CA ALA A 340 -0.16 -2.98 12.59
C ALA A 340 -1.02 -2.44 13.75
N VAL A 341 -0.45 -1.54 14.57
CA VAL A 341 -1.17 -0.93 15.69
C VAL A 341 -2.29 -0.02 15.21
N CYS A 342 -2.03 0.84 14.23
CA CYS A 342 -3.08 1.72 13.69
C CYS A 342 -4.24 0.92 13.08
N THR A 343 -3.95 -0.18 12.37
CA THR A 343 -4.97 -1.06 11.78
C THR A 343 -5.79 -1.75 12.87
N ALA A 344 -5.12 -2.28 13.90
CA ALA A 344 -5.79 -2.93 15.01
C ALA A 344 -6.68 -1.96 15.83
N GLU A 345 -6.20 -0.75 16.10
CA GLU A 345 -6.96 0.30 16.80
C GLU A 345 -8.13 0.85 15.97
N ALA A 346 -8.06 0.78 14.63
CA ALA A 346 -9.17 1.12 13.74
C ALA A 346 -10.32 0.09 13.76
N GLY A 347 -10.04 -1.11 14.27
CA GLY A 347 -11.01 -2.18 14.54
C GLY A 347 -11.37 -3.06 13.35
N GLU A 348 -12.28 -3.99 13.57
CA GLU A 348 -12.65 -5.07 12.61
C GLU A 348 -13.18 -4.59 11.26
N ARG A 349 -13.58 -3.31 11.15
CA ARG A 349 -13.94 -2.71 9.85
C ARG A 349 -12.78 -2.59 8.88
N MET A 350 -11.56 -2.55 9.40
CA MET A 350 -10.33 -2.51 8.60
C MET A 350 -9.83 -3.92 8.31
N GLN A 351 -9.78 -4.78 9.34
CA GLN A 351 -9.23 -6.12 9.23
C GLN A 351 -9.81 -7.04 10.32
N PRO A 352 -10.05 -8.35 10.04
CA PRO A 352 -10.48 -9.30 11.06
C PRO A 352 -9.54 -9.36 12.26
N PHE A 353 -10.10 -9.62 13.43
CA PHE A 353 -9.37 -9.68 14.71
C PHE A 353 -8.14 -10.57 14.67
N GLU A 354 -8.28 -11.80 14.15
CA GLU A 354 -7.18 -12.78 14.11
C GLU A 354 -6.01 -12.32 13.24
N VAL A 355 -6.31 -11.68 12.12
CA VAL A 355 -5.29 -11.13 11.20
C VAL A 355 -4.58 -9.95 11.85
N SER A 356 -5.31 -9.02 12.48
CA SER A 356 -4.75 -7.88 13.21
C SER A 356 -3.85 -8.33 14.35
N ARG A 357 -4.27 -9.38 15.09
CA ARG A 357 -3.51 -9.97 16.19
C ARG A 357 -2.15 -10.47 15.72
N VAL A 358 -2.13 -11.32 14.68
CA VAL A 358 -0.88 -11.86 14.11
C VAL A 358 0.03 -10.72 13.64
N GLY A 359 -0.53 -9.70 12.99
CA GLY A 359 0.22 -8.53 12.55
C GLY A 359 0.89 -7.79 13.70
N VAL A 360 0.17 -7.56 14.81
CA VAL A 360 0.73 -6.89 16.00
C VAL A 360 1.75 -7.76 16.70
N GLU A 361 1.48 -9.07 16.89
CA GLU A 361 2.44 -10.01 17.50
C GLU A 361 3.77 -10.03 16.76
N ARG A 362 3.76 -10.12 15.43
CA ARG A 362 4.95 -10.09 14.58
C ARG A 362 5.67 -8.74 14.63
N ALA A 363 4.93 -7.64 14.56
CA ALA A 363 5.51 -6.30 14.63
C ALA A 363 6.19 -6.04 15.98
N VAL A 364 5.59 -6.49 17.09
CA VAL A 364 6.18 -6.43 18.44
C VAL A 364 7.44 -7.27 18.51
N ALA A 365 7.41 -8.52 18.02
CA ALA A 365 8.55 -9.42 18.04
C ALA A 365 9.74 -8.86 17.25
N GLY A 366 9.52 -8.41 16.02
CA GLY A 366 10.57 -7.81 15.18
C GLY A 366 11.14 -6.52 15.78
N THR A 367 10.27 -5.64 16.27
CA THR A 367 10.69 -4.38 16.91
C THR A 367 11.54 -4.65 18.17
N ALA A 368 11.19 -5.67 18.96
CA ALA A 368 11.94 -6.06 20.15
C ALA A 368 13.29 -6.67 19.80
N ALA A 369 13.32 -7.59 18.83
CA ALA A 369 14.54 -8.30 18.44
C ALA A 369 15.67 -7.37 18.00
N HIS A 370 15.31 -6.24 17.40
CA HIS A 370 16.26 -5.28 16.82
C HIS A 370 16.40 -3.96 17.59
N ASP A 371 15.70 -3.79 18.71
CA ASP A 371 15.57 -2.50 19.43
C ASP A 371 15.26 -1.33 18.48
N SER A 372 14.36 -1.59 17.54
CA SER A 372 14.11 -0.76 16.35
C SER A 372 13.80 0.70 16.69
N PHE A 373 13.09 0.97 17.79
CA PHE A 373 12.81 2.35 18.23
C PHE A 373 14.07 3.09 18.67
N ALA A 374 15.03 2.41 19.32
CA ALA A 374 16.30 3.05 19.70
C ALA A 374 17.15 3.31 18.45
N VAL A 375 17.18 2.36 17.51
CA VAL A 375 17.87 2.52 16.22
C VAL A 375 17.29 3.70 15.45
N LEU A 376 15.96 3.79 15.29
CA LEU A 376 15.31 4.91 14.62
C LEU A 376 15.63 6.25 15.30
N ALA A 377 15.52 6.32 16.62
CA ALA A 377 15.81 7.54 17.37
C ALA A 377 17.26 8.00 17.18
N ALA A 378 18.22 7.07 17.25
CA ALA A 378 19.64 7.37 17.05
C ALA A 378 19.93 7.88 15.63
N LEU A 379 19.32 7.27 14.60
CA LEU A 379 19.46 7.71 13.22
C LEU A 379 18.88 9.11 12.99
N VAL A 380 17.73 9.40 13.57
CA VAL A 380 17.10 10.73 13.51
C VAL A 380 17.92 11.79 14.26
N ASP A 381 18.66 11.38 15.30
CA ASP A 381 19.63 12.24 16.02
C ASP A 381 20.97 12.40 15.29
N GLY A 382 21.15 11.76 14.13
CA GLY A 382 22.43 11.78 13.40
C GLY A 382 23.56 10.97 14.04
N LYS A 383 23.22 10.05 14.96
CA LYS A 383 24.19 9.19 15.64
C LYS A 383 24.53 7.96 14.78
N ARG A 384 25.76 7.46 14.90
CA ARG A 384 26.14 6.15 14.35
C ARG A 384 25.55 5.05 15.26
N VAL A 385 25.00 3.98 14.65
CA VAL A 385 24.36 2.85 15.32
C VAL A 385 25.05 1.56 14.87
#